data_86d006498f77f47e3ba840d362435ef7
#
_entry.id   86d006498f77f47e3ba840d362435ef7
#
_cell.length_a   1.000
_cell.length_b   1.000
_cell.length_c   1.000
_cell.angle_alpha   90.00
_cell.angle_beta   90.00
_cell.angle_gamma   90.00
#
_symmetry.space_group_name_H-M   'P 1'
#
loop_
_entity.id
_entity.type
_entity.pdbx_description
1 polymer ?
#
loop_
_entity_poly.entity_id
_entity_poly.type
_entity_poly.pdbx_seq_one_letter_code
_entity_poly.pdbx_strand_id
1 'polypeptide(L)'
;MVENPLAFAFSRTRKICDAFDEAWAFLQGLGSDLTEASKSLATQTILTKRIIEMADQGLMDVTELRDDALAFLQDNPPADRSMDSLNANV
;
A
#
# COMPACT_ATOMS: atom_id res chain seq x y z
N MET A 1 11.28 10.55 -31.81
CA MET A 1 10.32 9.53 -31.54
C MET A 1 9.34 9.90 -30.45
N VAL A 2 8.11 9.67 -30.69
CA VAL A 2 7.07 10.08 -29.73
C VAL A 2 6.80 8.96 -28.76
N GLU A 3 6.78 9.28 -27.49
CA GLU A 3 6.42 8.31 -26.49
C GLU A 3 4.93 8.07 -26.49
N ASN A 4 4.57 6.83 -26.34
CA ASN A 4 3.18 6.46 -26.24
C ASN A 4 2.70 6.74 -24.82
N PRO A 5 1.74 7.66 -24.63
CA PRO A 5 1.22 7.96 -23.29
C PRO A 5 0.67 6.73 -22.57
N LEU A 6 0.09 5.79 -23.32
CA LEU A 6 -0.42 4.57 -22.72
C LEU A 6 0.71 3.71 -22.17
N ALA A 7 1.83 3.65 -22.89
CA ALA A 7 2.97 2.87 -22.42
C ALA A 7 3.50 3.44 -21.11
N PHE A 8 3.56 4.76 -21.00
CA PHE A 8 4.00 5.40 -19.78
C PHE A 8 3.03 5.11 -18.64
N ALA A 9 1.74 5.21 -18.89
CA ALA A 9 0.72 4.94 -17.87
C ALA A 9 0.78 3.50 -17.41
N PHE A 10 0.96 2.56 -18.33
CA PHE A 10 1.08 1.15 -17.96
C PHE A 10 2.32 0.88 -17.11
N SER A 11 3.43 1.52 -17.47
CA SER A 11 4.67 1.34 -16.73
C SER A 11 4.51 1.83 -15.28
N ARG A 12 3.88 2.98 -15.11
CA ARG A 12 3.64 3.53 -13.79
C ARG A 12 2.71 2.62 -12.97
N THR A 13 1.60 2.20 -13.59
CA THR A 13 0.64 1.33 -12.92
C THR A 13 1.30 0.02 -12.52
N ARG A 14 2.13 -0.53 -13.39
CA ARG A 14 2.80 -1.78 -13.11
C ARG A 14 3.72 -1.65 -11.90
N LYS A 15 4.46 -0.55 -11.80
CA LYS A 15 5.35 -0.33 -10.67
C LYS A 15 4.57 -0.20 -9.37
N ILE A 16 3.43 0.48 -9.42
CA ILE A 16 2.56 0.61 -8.25
C ILE A 16 2.07 -0.76 -7.81
N CYS A 17 1.61 -1.57 -8.75
CA CYS A 17 1.13 -2.92 -8.44
C CYS A 17 2.24 -3.80 -7.91
N ASP A 18 3.42 -3.73 -8.51
CA ASP A 18 4.55 -4.54 -8.07
C ASP A 18 4.95 -4.17 -6.65
N ALA A 19 5.00 -2.87 -6.34
CA ALA A 19 5.34 -2.41 -5.01
C ALA A 19 4.32 -2.90 -3.99
N PHE A 20 3.04 -2.84 -4.34
CA PHE A 20 1.99 -3.33 -3.47
C PHE A 20 2.13 -4.83 -3.22
N ASP A 21 2.33 -5.59 -4.29
CA ASP A 21 2.46 -7.04 -4.18
C ASP A 21 3.63 -7.43 -3.31
N GLU A 22 4.76 -6.74 -3.46
CA GLU A 22 5.94 -7.03 -2.66
C GLU A 22 5.71 -6.67 -1.19
N ALA A 23 5.07 -5.54 -0.94
CA ALA A 23 4.77 -5.14 0.43
C ALA A 23 3.81 -6.13 1.09
N TRP A 24 2.79 -6.54 0.37
CA TRP A 24 1.81 -7.49 0.88
C TRP A 24 2.45 -8.85 1.16
N ALA A 25 3.27 -9.33 0.21
CA ALA A 25 3.96 -10.60 0.38
C ALA A 25 4.92 -10.56 1.57
N PHE A 26 5.57 -9.41 1.79
CA PHE A 26 6.46 -9.24 2.92
C PHE A 26 5.69 -9.40 4.24
N LEU A 27 4.54 -8.74 4.34
CA LEU A 27 3.71 -8.83 5.54
C LEU A 27 3.20 -10.25 5.77
N GLN A 28 2.79 -10.92 4.71
CA GLN A 28 2.34 -12.30 4.81
C GLN A 28 3.48 -13.22 5.26
N GLY A 29 4.67 -12.98 4.75
CA GLY A 29 5.84 -13.77 5.11
C GLY A 29 6.23 -13.63 6.56
N LEU A 30 5.94 -12.46 7.16
CA LEU A 30 6.18 -12.23 8.58
C LEU A 30 5.09 -12.80 9.47
N GLY A 31 3.98 -13.25 8.89
CA GLY A 31 2.83 -13.66 9.68
C GLY A 31 2.18 -12.51 10.41
N SER A 32 2.21 -11.33 9.80
CA SER A 32 1.69 -10.12 10.43
C SER A 32 0.18 -10.18 10.61
N ASP A 33 -0.32 -9.73 11.76
CA ASP A 33 -1.76 -9.64 11.98
C ASP A 33 -2.42 -8.69 11.00
N LEU A 34 -1.65 -7.80 10.39
CA LEU A 34 -2.18 -6.84 9.43
C LEU A 34 -2.72 -7.51 8.18
N THR A 35 -2.34 -8.77 7.94
CA THR A 35 -2.86 -9.53 6.81
C THR A 35 -4.08 -10.37 7.17
N GLU A 36 -4.52 -10.33 8.43
CA GLU A 36 -5.71 -11.07 8.85
C GLU A 36 -6.96 -10.46 8.25
N ALA A 37 -7.99 -11.27 8.12
CA ALA A 37 -9.21 -10.85 7.46
C ALA A 37 -9.79 -9.56 8.03
N SER A 38 -9.73 -9.38 9.34
CA SER A 38 -10.30 -8.21 9.99
C SER A 38 -9.56 -6.91 9.65
N LYS A 39 -8.28 -7.01 9.28
CA LYS A 39 -7.46 -5.82 9.00
C LYS A 39 -6.99 -5.75 7.55
N SER A 40 -7.20 -6.81 6.80
CA SER A 40 -6.65 -6.96 5.47
C SER A 40 -7.02 -5.80 4.55
N LEU A 41 -8.31 -5.46 4.49
CA LEU A 41 -8.76 -4.41 3.59
C LEU A 41 -8.19 -3.05 3.98
N ALA A 42 -8.19 -2.73 5.27
CA ALA A 42 -7.64 -1.47 5.73
C ALA A 42 -6.14 -1.39 5.45
N THR A 43 -5.42 -2.49 5.66
CA THR A 43 -3.99 -2.55 5.39
C THR A 43 -3.71 -2.34 3.91
N GLN A 44 -4.46 -3.02 3.05
CA GLN A 44 -4.31 -2.88 1.61
C GLN A 44 -4.59 -1.45 1.16
N THR A 45 -5.60 -0.83 1.74
CA THR A 45 -5.95 0.55 1.41
C THR A 45 -4.83 1.50 1.80
N ILE A 46 -4.25 1.33 2.96
CA ILE A 46 -3.16 2.19 3.42
C ILE A 46 -1.95 2.03 2.51
N LEU A 47 -1.58 0.79 2.19
CA LEU A 47 -0.44 0.54 1.32
C LEU A 47 -0.65 1.16 -0.06
N THR A 48 -1.81 0.92 -0.64
CA THR A 48 -2.12 1.40 -1.98
C THR A 48 -2.09 2.92 -2.03
N LYS A 49 -2.74 3.55 -1.07
CA LYS A 49 -2.80 5.00 -1.01
C LYS A 49 -1.42 5.61 -0.91
N ARG A 50 -0.60 5.06 -0.03
CA ARG A 50 0.74 5.60 0.16
C ARG A 50 1.61 5.41 -1.07
N ILE A 51 1.52 4.24 -1.70
CA ILE A 51 2.30 3.97 -2.90
C ILE A 51 1.91 4.96 -4.01
N ILE A 52 0.61 5.18 -4.18
CA ILE A 52 0.15 6.11 -5.19
C ILE A 52 0.62 7.53 -4.90
N GLU A 53 0.54 7.96 -3.65
CA GLU A 53 0.99 9.29 -3.26
C GLU A 53 2.45 9.50 -3.59
N MET A 54 3.27 8.53 -3.27
CA MET A 54 4.70 8.66 -3.51
C MET A 54 5.04 8.56 -5.00
N ALA A 55 4.33 7.74 -5.73
CA ALA A 55 4.51 7.66 -7.17
C ALA A 55 4.14 9.00 -7.84
N ASP A 56 3.11 9.65 -7.34
CA ASP A 56 2.70 10.96 -7.84
C ASP A 56 3.78 12.02 -7.58
N GLN A 57 4.57 11.84 -6.54
CA GLN A 57 5.66 12.74 -6.23
C GLN A 57 6.92 12.42 -7.01
N GLY A 58 6.91 11.39 -7.83
CA GLY A 58 8.03 11.04 -8.68
C GLY A 58 8.84 9.85 -8.21
N LEU A 59 8.47 9.23 -7.11
CA LEU A 59 9.18 8.05 -6.63
C LEU A 59 8.72 6.85 -7.44
N MET A 60 9.58 6.35 -8.30
CA MET A 60 9.20 5.32 -9.26
C MET A 60 10.01 4.02 -9.13
N ASP A 61 10.75 3.87 -8.06
CA ASP A 61 11.48 2.64 -7.80
C ASP A 61 10.61 1.71 -6.96
N VAL A 62 10.38 0.50 -7.45
CA VAL A 62 9.49 -0.46 -6.79
C VAL A 62 9.94 -0.74 -5.36
N THR A 63 11.22 -0.95 -5.15
CA THR A 63 11.75 -1.23 -3.83
C THR A 63 11.53 -0.07 -2.88
N GLU A 64 11.77 1.14 -3.36
CA GLU A 64 11.59 2.33 -2.53
C GLU A 64 10.11 2.58 -2.22
N LEU A 65 9.25 2.36 -3.20
CA LEU A 65 7.81 2.48 -2.97
C LEU A 65 7.35 1.48 -1.94
N ARG A 66 7.81 0.25 -2.05
CA ARG A 66 7.48 -0.80 -1.10
C ARG A 66 7.96 -0.43 0.30
N ASP A 67 9.22 -0.05 0.43
CA ASP A 67 9.81 0.23 1.73
C ASP A 67 9.14 1.45 2.37
N ASP A 68 8.86 2.47 1.59
CA ASP A 68 8.17 3.65 2.08
C ASP A 68 6.77 3.30 2.59
N ALA A 69 6.04 2.50 1.83
CA ALA A 69 4.70 2.10 2.22
C ALA A 69 4.71 1.28 3.50
N LEU A 70 5.67 0.38 3.63
CA LEU A 70 5.77 -0.43 4.84
C LEU A 70 6.11 0.41 6.06
N ALA A 71 7.01 1.37 5.90
CA ALA A 71 7.36 2.28 6.99
C ALA A 71 6.17 3.13 7.39
N PHE A 72 5.42 3.62 6.41
CA PHE A 72 4.23 4.42 6.67
C PHE A 72 3.19 3.60 7.43
N LEU A 73 3.03 2.34 7.06
CA LEU A 73 2.08 1.45 7.72
C LEU A 73 2.44 1.23 9.17
N GLN A 74 3.73 1.11 9.48
CA GLN A 74 4.19 0.95 10.86
C GLN A 74 3.85 2.16 11.70
N ASP A 75 3.95 3.35 11.12
CA ASP A 75 3.65 4.58 11.83
C ASP A 75 2.16 4.84 11.91
N ASN A 76 1.39 4.29 10.97
CA ASN A 76 -0.04 4.54 10.87
C ASN A 76 -0.80 3.23 10.69
N PRO A 77 -0.77 2.35 11.68
CA PRO A 77 -1.44 1.05 11.53
C PRO A 77 -2.95 1.22 11.41
N PRO A 78 -3.60 0.32 10.70
CA PRO A 78 -5.06 0.39 10.56
C PRO A 78 -5.73 0.16 11.91
N ALA A 79 -6.78 0.91 12.16
CA ALA A 79 -7.56 0.73 13.37
C ALA A 79 -8.37 -0.56 13.27
N ASP A 80 -8.58 -1.20 14.39
CA ASP A 80 -9.44 -2.36 14.46
C ASP A 80 -10.88 -1.89 14.25
N ARG A 81 -11.58 -2.51 13.32
CA ARG A 81 -12.93 -2.10 13.02
C ARG A 81 -13.87 -2.26 14.21
N SER A 82 -13.63 -3.26 15.03
CA SER A 82 -14.42 -3.46 16.23
C SER A 82 -14.29 -2.28 17.16
N MET A 83 -13.10 -1.77 17.29
CA MET A 83 -12.87 -0.61 18.14
C MET A 83 -13.53 0.62 17.60
N ASP A 84 -13.45 0.81 16.29
CA ASP A 84 -14.13 1.91 15.66
C ASP A 84 -15.62 1.88 15.91
N SER A 85 -16.17 0.71 15.82
CA SER A 85 -17.58 0.52 16.06
C SER A 85 -17.96 0.92 17.48
N LEU A 86 -17.16 0.51 18.42
CA LEU A 86 -17.42 0.87 19.81
C LEU A 86 -17.34 2.36 20.02
N ASN A 87 -16.33 2.97 19.43
CA ASN A 87 -16.16 4.41 19.57
C ASN A 87 -17.30 5.18 18.96
N ALA A 88 -17.79 4.70 17.87
CA ALA A 88 -18.88 5.37 17.19
C ALA A 88 -20.15 5.35 18.01
N ASN A 89 -20.31 4.38 18.85
CA ASN A 89 -21.49 4.23 19.67
C ASN A 89 -21.47 5.01 20.96
N VAL A 90 -20.35 5.51 21.27
CA VAL A 90 -20.20 6.21 22.55
C VAL A 90 -20.67 7.65 22.52
#